data_c165e6d3724528480b3ae9e9992a9f37
#
_entry.id   c165e6d3724528480b3ae9e9992a9f37
#
_cell.length_a   1.000
_cell.length_b   1.000
_cell.length_c   1.000
_cell.angle_alpha   90.00
_cell.angle_beta   90.00
_cell.angle_gamma   90.00
#
_symmetry.space_group_name_H-M   'P 1'
#
loop_
_entity.id
_entity.type
_entity.pdbx_description
1 polymer ?
#
loop_
_entity_poly.entity_id
_entity_poly.type
_entity_poly.pdbx_seq_one_letter_code
_entity_poly.pdbx_strand_id
1 'polypeptide(L)'
;MENYETFDEEIAKAGGIDVMLIGLGWDGHFCSNCPRCTPMDALTYARARHVTLEANPNYKSNSNHPYSLTMGPASLMKVKHLVLIVNGKHKAEIFKKFLKEPISEELPATILRLHPNFTVIADEDAASLLSEEDLRGPAKKLD
;
A
#
# COMPACT_ATOMS: atom_id res chain seq x y z
N MET A 1 -15.01 15.17 -12.15
CA MET A 1 -13.80 14.88 -11.34
C MET A 1 -13.17 16.19 -10.83
N GLU A 2 -14.03 17.05 -10.33
CA GLU A 2 -13.64 18.43 -10.05
C GLU A 2 -13.10 18.55 -8.65
N ASN A 3 -12.39 17.93 -7.97
CA ASN A 3 -11.80 18.29 -6.64
C ASN A 3 -10.90 17.22 -6.01
N TYR A 4 -10.33 16.26 -6.78
CA TYR A 4 -9.36 15.33 -6.17
C TYR A 4 -8.07 16.06 -5.74
N GLU A 5 -7.73 17.16 -6.39
CA GLU A 5 -6.55 17.98 -6.07
C GLU A 5 -6.64 18.61 -4.68
N THR A 6 -7.86 18.85 -4.19
CA THR A 6 -8.09 19.40 -2.84
C THR A 6 -8.28 18.32 -1.78
N PHE A 7 -8.27 17.03 -2.15
CA PHE A 7 -8.60 15.95 -1.22
C PHE A 7 -7.63 15.89 -0.02
N ASP A 8 -6.33 16.02 -0.27
CA ASP A 8 -5.34 16.06 0.80
C ASP A 8 -5.49 17.31 1.70
N GLU A 9 -5.92 18.44 1.12
CA GLU A 9 -6.21 19.66 1.89
C GLU A 9 -7.45 19.48 2.77
N GLU A 10 -8.51 18.86 2.26
CA GLU A 10 -9.71 18.57 3.03
C GLU A 10 -9.43 17.61 4.19
N ILE A 11 -8.60 16.57 3.96
CA ILE A 11 -8.12 15.69 5.03
C ILE A 11 -7.36 16.52 6.08
N ALA A 12 -6.48 17.41 5.67
CA ALA A 12 -5.70 18.23 6.59
C ALA A 12 -6.60 19.18 7.40
N LYS A 13 -7.59 19.82 6.77
CA LYS A 13 -8.59 20.67 7.45
C LYS A 13 -9.43 19.89 8.48
N ALA A 14 -9.70 18.62 8.20
CA ALA A 14 -10.41 17.72 9.11
C ALA A 14 -9.55 17.21 10.28
N GLY A 15 -8.25 17.59 10.36
CA GLY A 15 -7.32 17.16 11.40
C GLY A 15 -6.43 15.96 11.02
N GLY A 16 -6.44 15.55 9.75
CA GLY A 16 -5.69 14.44 9.23
C GLY A 16 -6.36 13.07 9.44
N ILE A 17 -5.63 12.00 9.17
CA ILE A 17 -6.08 10.63 9.38
C ILE A 17 -5.32 10.07 10.58
N ASP A 18 -6.05 9.66 11.63
CA ASP A 18 -5.43 9.08 12.84
C ASP A 18 -4.92 7.68 12.59
N VAL A 19 -5.74 6.82 11.97
CA VAL A 19 -5.37 5.44 11.64
C VAL A 19 -5.85 5.10 10.24
N MET A 20 -4.99 4.50 9.44
CA MET A 20 -5.35 3.99 8.12
C MET A 20 -4.98 2.52 7.99
N LEU A 21 -5.95 1.71 7.60
CA LEU A 21 -5.76 0.29 7.30
C LEU A 21 -5.61 0.12 5.79
N ILE A 22 -4.56 -0.58 5.38
CA ILE A 22 -4.28 -0.88 3.97
C ILE A 22 -3.92 -2.35 3.78
N GLY A 23 -4.07 -2.85 2.56
CA GLY A 23 -3.64 -4.20 2.16
C GLY A 23 -2.42 -4.17 1.25
N LEU A 24 -1.74 -5.32 1.15
CA LEU A 24 -0.67 -5.57 0.20
C LEU A 24 -1.23 -6.27 -1.03
N GLY A 25 -1.05 -5.69 -2.21
CA GLY A 25 -1.36 -6.34 -3.47
C GLY A 25 -0.44 -7.52 -3.77
N TRP A 26 -0.88 -8.45 -4.60
CA TRP A 26 -0.11 -9.64 -4.99
C TRP A 26 1.16 -9.30 -5.80
N ASP A 27 1.19 -8.16 -6.44
CA ASP A 27 2.31 -7.59 -7.22
C ASP A 27 3.07 -6.50 -6.46
N GLY A 28 2.70 -6.28 -5.19
CA GLY A 28 3.32 -5.26 -4.33
C GLY A 28 2.69 -3.88 -4.43
N HIS A 29 1.53 -3.74 -5.08
CA HIS A 29 0.77 -2.49 -5.00
C HIS A 29 0.15 -2.29 -3.61
N PHE A 30 -0.15 -1.05 -3.28
CA PHE A 30 -1.01 -0.65 -2.17
C PHE A 30 -1.98 0.43 -2.66
N CYS A 31 -3.21 0.44 -2.18
CA CYS A 31 -4.27 1.25 -2.79
C CYS A 31 -4.33 0.98 -4.30
N SER A 32 -4.22 2.00 -5.16
CA SER A 32 -4.01 1.81 -6.61
C SER A 32 -2.60 2.22 -7.05
N ASN A 33 -1.61 2.17 -6.16
CA ASN A 33 -0.23 2.49 -6.45
C ASN A 33 0.49 1.24 -6.97
N CYS A 34 0.55 1.09 -8.28
CA CYS A 34 1.09 -0.09 -8.96
C CYS A 34 2.60 0.00 -9.22
N PRO A 35 3.28 -1.16 -9.39
CA PRO A 35 4.69 -1.20 -9.78
C PRO A 35 4.97 -0.37 -11.04
N ARG A 36 6.09 0.32 -11.09
CA ARG A 36 6.60 1.14 -12.21
C ARG A 36 5.69 2.27 -12.69
N CYS A 37 4.59 2.51 -12.01
CA CYS A 37 3.61 3.49 -12.45
C CYS A 37 3.14 4.42 -11.33
N THR A 38 3.80 4.35 -10.17
CA THR A 38 3.51 5.17 -9.01
C THR A 38 4.62 6.17 -8.79
N PRO A 39 4.33 7.48 -8.90
CA PRO A 39 5.29 8.49 -8.43
C PRO A 39 5.42 8.37 -6.91
N MET A 40 6.64 8.16 -6.41
CA MET A 40 6.88 7.91 -4.98
C MET A 40 6.63 9.14 -4.09
N ASP A 41 6.60 10.32 -4.68
CA ASP A 41 6.29 11.60 -4.03
C ASP A 41 4.85 12.07 -4.26
N ALA A 42 4.00 11.23 -4.90
CA ALA A 42 2.65 11.63 -5.23
C ALA A 42 1.76 11.80 -4.00
N LEU A 43 0.99 12.88 -4.00
CA LEU A 43 -0.21 13.07 -3.19
C LEU A 43 -1.37 12.24 -3.75
N THR A 44 -2.60 12.51 -3.31
CA THR A 44 -3.79 11.91 -3.93
C THR A 44 -3.87 12.32 -5.40
N TYR A 45 -4.06 11.36 -6.27
CA TYR A 45 -4.09 11.59 -7.71
C TYR A 45 -5.11 10.69 -8.43
N ALA A 46 -5.51 11.13 -9.61
CA ALA A 46 -6.34 10.34 -10.51
C ALA A 46 -5.47 9.45 -11.38
N ARG A 47 -5.70 8.16 -11.32
CA ARG A 47 -5.03 7.19 -12.18
C ARG A 47 -5.92 6.79 -13.34
N ALA A 48 -5.38 6.82 -14.53
CA ALA A 48 -6.08 6.33 -15.71
C ALA A 48 -6.27 4.80 -15.61
N ARG A 49 -7.50 4.35 -15.86
CA ARG A 49 -7.88 2.94 -15.71
C ARG A 49 -7.05 2.00 -16.59
N HIS A 50 -6.70 2.42 -17.81
CA HIS A 50 -5.89 1.59 -18.70
C HIS A 50 -4.52 1.27 -18.09
N VAL A 51 -3.88 2.21 -17.39
CA VAL A 51 -2.61 1.98 -16.69
C VAL A 51 -2.75 0.91 -15.61
N THR A 52 -3.86 0.94 -14.86
CA THR A 52 -4.15 -0.09 -13.86
C THR A 52 -4.37 -1.46 -14.50
N LEU A 53 -5.06 -1.51 -15.64
CA LEU A 53 -5.32 -2.76 -16.37
C LEU A 53 -4.05 -3.32 -17.03
N GLU A 54 -3.15 -2.49 -17.51
CA GLU A 54 -1.85 -2.90 -18.03
C GLU A 54 -0.97 -3.51 -16.93
N ALA A 55 -0.94 -2.87 -15.76
CA ALA A 55 -0.19 -3.36 -14.61
C ALA A 55 -0.84 -4.60 -13.95
N ASN A 56 -2.16 -4.71 -14.02
CA ASN A 56 -2.93 -5.82 -13.45
C ASN A 56 -4.09 -6.22 -14.38
N PRO A 57 -3.85 -7.11 -15.34
CA PRO A 57 -4.88 -7.57 -16.29
C PRO A 57 -6.10 -8.22 -15.62
N ASN A 58 -5.94 -8.73 -14.38
CA ASN A 58 -7.02 -9.33 -13.61
C ASN A 58 -7.83 -8.31 -12.79
N TYR A 59 -7.48 -7.04 -12.86
CA TYR A 59 -8.22 -6.00 -12.16
C TYR A 59 -9.65 -5.90 -12.69
N LYS A 60 -10.60 -6.30 -11.85
CA LYS A 60 -12.05 -6.22 -12.15
C LYS A 60 -12.60 -4.97 -11.46
N SER A 61 -13.05 -4.03 -12.24
CA SER A 61 -13.83 -2.89 -11.76
C SER A 61 -15.20 -2.90 -12.41
N ASN A 62 -16.24 -2.77 -11.60
CA ASN A 62 -17.62 -2.61 -12.07
C ASN A 62 -17.90 -1.17 -12.55
N SER A 63 -16.92 -0.28 -12.46
CA SER A 63 -17.04 1.11 -12.85
C SER A 63 -16.63 1.30 -14.31
N ASN A 64 -17.45 2.01 -15.07
CA ASN A 64 -17.12 2.47 -16.42
C ASN A 64 -16.33 3.79 -16.43
N HIS A 65 -15.95 4.30 -15.26
CA HIS A 65 -15.13 5.50 -15.17
C HIS A 65 -13.72 5.27 -15.73
N PRO A 66 -13.20 6.19 -16.55
CA PRO A 66 -11.86 6.04 -17.14
C PRO A 66 -10.72 6.25 -16.14
N TYR A 67 -11.03 6.70 -14.92
CA TYR A 67 -10.05 6.97 -13.86
C TYR A 67 -10.47 6.37 -12.53
N SER A 68 -9.51 6.10 -11.68
CA SER A 68 -9.66 5.82 -10.26
C SER A 68 -8.88 6.86 -9.44
N LEU A 69 -9.39 7.23 -8.27
CA LEU A 69 -8.65 8.06 -7.33
C LEU A 69 -7.86 7.15 -6.39
N THR A 70 -6.66 7.56 -6.06
CA THR A 70 -5.82 6.86 -5.11
C THR A 70 -5.00 7.85 -4.28
N MET A 71 -4.89 7.56 -2.98
CA MET A 71 -3.91 8.24 -2.16
C MET A 71 -2.51 7.75 -2.55
N GLY A 72 -1.65 8.69 -2.90
CA GLY A 72 -0.26 8.39 -3.24
C GLY A 72 0.61 8.19 -2.00
N PRO A 73 1.87 7.78 -2.19
CA PRO A 73 2.81 7.55 -1.10
C PRO A 73 2.95 8.75 -0.16
N ALA A 74 3.09 9.97 -0.70
CA ALA A 74 3.24 11.17 0.12
C ALA A 74 2.00 11.50 0.97
N SER A 75 0.79 11.16 0.50
CA SER A 75 -0.44 11.28 1.30
C SER A 75 -0.45 10.30 2.46
N LEU A 76 0.00 9.04 2.22
CA LEU A 76 0.07 8.02 3.26
C LEU A 76 1.09 8.36 4.35
N MET A 77 2.20 9.01 3.98
CA MET A 77 3.21 9.46 4.96
C MET A 77 2.70 10.50 5.96
N LYS A 78 1.56 11.14 5.67
CA LYS A 78 0.89 12.09 6.58
C LYS A 78 -0.08 11.45 7.56
N VAL A 79 -0.38 10.17 7.41
CA VAL A 79 -1.25 9.41 8.32
C VAL A 79 -0.54 9.27 9.67
N LYS A 80 -1.26 9.41 10.80
CA LYS A 80 -0.63 9.32 12.12
C LYS A 80 -0.22 7.90 12.49
N HIS A 81 -1.00 6.89 12.09
CA HIS A 81 -0.67 5.48 12.27
C HIS A 81 -1.12 4.66 11.05
N LEU A 82 -0.17 4.11 10.33
CA LEU A 82 -0.42 3.28 9.16
C LEU A 82 -0.34 1.80 9.53
N VAL A 83 -1.37 1.04 9.18
CA VAL A 83 -1.46 -0.41 9.46
C VAL A 83 -1.62 -1.17 8.16
N LEU A 84 -0.64 -2.02 7.85
CA LEU A 84 -0.69 -2.94 6.71
C LEU A 84 -1.22 -4.29 7.17
N ILE A 85 -2.27 -4.79 6.53
CA ILE A 85 -2.84 -6.11 6.80
C ILE A 85 -2.49 -7.03 5.62
N VAL A 86 -1.88 -8.17 5.93
CA VAL A 86 -1.48 -9.18 4.94
C VAL A 86 -2.02 -10.53 5.36
N ASN A 87 -2.85 -11.15 4.53
CA ASN A 87 -3.47 -12.42 4.88
C ASN A 87 -3.47 -13.42 3.72
N GLY A 88 -3.30 -14.68 4.07
CA GLY A 88 -3.40 -15.82 3.18
C GLY A 88 -2.09 -16.17 2.47
N LYS A 89 -1.92 -17.46 2.22
CA LYS A 89 -0.71 -18.08 1.65
C LYS A 89 -0.31 -17.50 0.29
N HIS A 90 -1.29 -17.05 -0.52
CA HIS A 90 -1.04 -16.42 -1.81
C HIS A 90 -0.28 -15.08 -1.72
N LYS A 91 -0.16 -14.51 -0.52
CA LYS A 91 0.62 -13.29 -0.24
C LYS A 91 2.03 -13.57 0.28
N ALA A 92 2.37 -14.82 0.62
CA ALA A 92 3.61 -15.13 1.31
C ALA A 92 4.87 -14.67 0.55
N GLU A 93 4.91 -14.90 -0.77
CA GLU A 93 6.03 -14.48 -1.61
C GLU A 93 6.19 -12.94 -1.65
N ILE A 94 5.10 -12.24 -1.94
CA ILE A 94 5.16 -10.79 -2.04
C ILE A 94 5.40 -10.13 -0.69
N PHE A 95 4.90 -10.72 0.39
CA PHE A 95 5.15 -10.24 1.74
C PHE A 95 6.62 -10.40 2.13
N LYS A 96 7.24 -11.53 1.82
CA LYS A 96 8.68 -11.72 2.01
C LYS A 96 9.50 -10.69 1.25
N LYS A 97 9.18 -10.45 -0.03
CA LYS A 97 9.81 -9.41 -0.84
C LYS A 97 9.63 -8.02 -0.24
N PHE A 98 8.42 -7.69 0.17
CA PHE A 98 8.11 -6.41 0.83
C PHE A 98 9.03 -6.15 2.03
N LEU A 99 9.32 -7.17 2.83
CA LEU A 99 10.19 -7.04 4.01
C LEU A 99 11.68 -6.97 3.66
N LYS A 100 12.13 -7.68 2.62
CA LYS A 100 13.55 -7.92 2.33
C LYS A 100 14.13 -7.05 1.23
N GLU A 101 13.36 -6.77 0.19
CA GLU A 101 13.89 -6.05 -0.97
C GLU A 101 14.12 -4.58 -0.67
N PRO A 102 15.04 -3.91 -1.37
CA PRO A 102 15.23 -2.48 -1.28
C PRO A 102 13.94 -1.72 -1.60
N ILE A 103 13.85 -0.49 -1.08
CA ILE A 103 12.75 0.42 -1.45
C ILE A 103 12.92 0.78 -2.92
N SER A 104 11.87 0.54 -3.72
CA SER A 104 11.92 0.77 -5.16
C SER A 104 10.52 0.95 -5.75
N GLU A 105 10.47 1.55 -6.94
CA GLU A 105 9.24 1.67 -7.74
C GLU A 105 8.77 0.33 -8.31
N GLU A 106 9.67 -0.65 -8.40
CA GLU A 106 9.34 -2.02 -8.79
C GLU A 106 8.45 -2.74 -7.78
N LEU A 107 8.60 -2.37 -6.51
CA LEU A 107 7.82 -2.88 -5.39
C LEU A 107 7.36 -1.70 -4.53
N PRO A 108 6.35 -0.94 -5.00
CA PRO A 108 6.01 0.36 -4.43
C PRO A 108 5.59 0.29 -2.96
N ALA A 109 5.01 -0.82 -2.50
CA ALA A 109 4.69 -1.00 -1.08
C ALA A 109 5.91 -0.87 -0.16
N THR A 110 7.13 -1.10 -0.66
CA THR A 110 8.36 -0.99 0.15
C THR A 110 8.57 0.41 0.73
N ILE A 111 8.03 1.46 0.09
CA ILE A 111 8.08 2.84 0.60
C ILE A 111 7.40 2.98 1.97
N LEU A 112 6.37 2.16 2.23
CA LEU A 112 5.60 2.21 3.48
C LEU A 112 6.47 1.91 4.72
N ARG A 113 7.58 1.20 4.55
CA ARG A 113 8.56 0.94 5.63
C ARG A 113 9.25 2.20 6.15
N LEU A 114 9.18 3.30 5.42
CA LEU A 114 9.70 4.61 5.87
C LEU A 114 8.71 5.37 6.76
N HIS A 115 7.47 4.87 6.89
CA HIS A 115 6.48 5.56 7.69
C HIS A 115 6.87 5.52 9.17
N PRO A 116 6.88 6.67 9.89
CA PRO A 116 7.41 6.76 11.24
C PRO A 116 6.60 5.96 12.29
N ASN A 117 5.33 5.70 12.02
CA ASN A 117 4.44 4.92 12.88
C ASN A 117 3.71 3.87 12.04
N PHE A 118 4.41 2.76 11.76
CA PHE A 118 3.96 1.71 10.86
C PHE A 118 3.83 0.38 11.57
N THR A 119 2.69 -0.27 11.44
CA THR A 119 2.41 -1.61 11.95
C THR A 119 2.07 -2.54 10.81
N VAL A 120 2.62 -3.75 10.84
CA VAL A 120 2.24 -4.82 9.92
C VAL A 120 1.56 -5.93 10.72
N ILE A 121 0.38 -6.33 10.29
CA ILE A 121 -0.36 -7.46 10.83
C ILE A 121 -0.45 -8.52 9.74
N ALA A 122 0.08 -9.69 9.99
CA ALA A 122 0.05 -10.80 9.04
C ALA A 122 -0.44 -12.08 9.73
N ASP A 123 -1.21 -12.90 9.00
CA ASP A 123 -1.52 -14.24 9.45
C ASP A 123 -0.33 -15.22 9.23
N GLU A 124 -0.42 -16.40 9.82
CA GLU A 124 0.64 -17.43 9.70
C GLU A 124 0.84 -17.88 8.25
N ASP A 125 -0.21 -17.92 7.46
CA ASP A 125 -0.16 -18.30 6.04
C ASP A 125 0.61 -17.27 5.22
N ALA A 126 0.36 -15.99 5.40
CA ALA A 126 1.12 -14.92 4.75
C ALA A 126 2.58 -14.89 5.23
N ALA A 127 2.83 -15.22 6.48
CA ALA A 127 4.16 -15.26 7.08
C ALA A 127 4.92 -16.58 6.81
N SER A 128 4.33 -17.57 6.14
CA SER A 128 4.85 -18.93 6.01
C SER A 128 6.23 -19.06 5.33
N LEU A 129 6.68 -18.06 4.59
CA LEU A 129 7.99 -18.01 3.95
C LEU A 129 9.02 -17.15 4.71
N LEU A 130 8.65 -16.62 5.86
CA LEU A 130 9.55 -15.87 6.73
C LEU A 130 10.31 -16.84 7.64
N SER A 131 11.57 -16.54 7.91
CA SER A 131 12.38 -17.26 8.89
C SER A 131 12.14 -16.69 10.29
N GLU A 132 12.57 -17.44 11.32
CA GLU A 132 12.58 -16.91 12.70
C GLU A 132 13.40 -15.62 12.84
N GLU A 133 14.46 -15.48 12.05
CA GLU A 133 15.28 -14.27 12.03
C GLU A 133 14.51 -13.07 11.49
N ASP A 134 13.67 -13.27 10.47
CA ASP A 134 12.81 -12.24 9.90
C ASP A 134 11.77 -11.74 10.91
N LEU A 135 11.39 -12.61 11.83
CA LEU A 135 10.44 -12.33 12.90
C LEU A 135 11.13 -11.84 14.19
N ARG A 136 12.48 -11.87 14.25
CA ARG A 136 13.28 -11.28 15.33
C ARG A 136 13.41 -9.78 15.13
N GLY A 137 12.59 -9.04 15.78
CA GLY A 137 12.61 -7.59 15.74
C GLY A 137 11.48 -7.09 16.64
N PRO A 138 10.86 -5.96 16.31
CA PRO A 138 9.67 -5.52 17.02
C PRO A 138 8.43 -6.38 16.71
N ALA A 139 8.59 -7.46 15.94
CA ALA A 139 7.52 -8.41 15.66
C ALA A 139 7.08 -9.11 16.96
N LYS A 140 5.78 -9.05 17.23
CA LYS A 140 5.16 -9.75 18.36
C LYS A 140 4.12 -10.71 17.80
N LYS A 141 4.11 -11.95 18.29
CA LYS A 141 2.98 -12.84 18.07
C LYS A 141 1.81 -12.30 18.89
N LEU A 142 0.67 -12.13 18.25
CA LEU A 142 -0.59 -11.81 18.93
C LEU A 142 -1.24 -13.14 19.28
N ASP A 143 -1.52 -13.35 20.56
CA ASP A 143 -2.22 -14.52 21.10
C ASP A 143 -3.72 -14.43 20.76
#